data_96ddf36caabd547cbc9f4398742b64e0
#
_entry.id   96ddf36caabd547cbc9f4398742b64e0
#
_cell.length_a   1.000
_cell.length_b   1.000
_cell.length_c   1.000
_cell.angle_alpha   90.00
_cell.angle_beta   90.00
_cell.angle_gamma   90.00
#
_symmetry.space_group_name_H-M   'P 1'
#
loop_
_entity.id
_entity.type
_entity.pdbx_description
1 polymer ?
#
loop_
_entity_poly.entity_id
_entity_poly.type
_entity_poly.pdbx_seq_one_letter_code
_entity_poly.pdbx_strand_id
1 'polypeptide(L)'
;HWGCIDIDTYKNFNHTNLIKSITRAQLPFVVCRSKSGGAHVYCFFKNAVKAKDLQKKLKQASALLGYKDAEIFPKQNKLLRGQTGNYVNAPYFDEKNCQRYALKLDSSGLKILSLEEFYNEYEEKALTKIDDLNVQTDIIFPKGPPCNNCIALNGCSEGGRNNFLFNCAVMLKRMHEESKEDWLMELREINQNHVDTPLNEVELSRIYASVTGHMEHQK
;
A
#
# COMPACT_ATOMS: atom_id res chain seq x y z
N HIS A 1 19.82 4.53 -9.53
CA HIS A 1 19.99 3.68 -8.37
C HIS A 1 18.88 3.82 -7.32
N TRP A 2 17.97 4.79 -7.47
CA TRP A 2 16.85 4.96 -6.57
C TRP A 2 15.64 5.59 -7.27
N GLY A 3 14.46 5.40 -6.70
CA GLY A 3 13.26 6.12 -7.02
C GLY A 3 12.49 6.46 -5.75
N CYS A 4 11.57 7.40 -5.85
CA CYS A 4 10.78 7.87 -4.71
C CYS A 4 9.34 8.15 -5.12
N ILE A 5 8.41 7.77 -4.26
CA ILE A 5 7.03 8.24 -4.25
C ILE A 5 6.96 9.34 -3.18
N ASP A 6 6.62 10.55 -3.59
CA ASP A 6 6.52 11.71 -2.70
C ASP A 6 5.04 11.96 -2.35
N ILE A 7 4.70 11.67 -1.10
CA ILE A 7 3.32 11.75 -0.60
C ILE A 7 3.15 13.03 0.21
N ASP A 8 2.58 14.03 -0.43
CA ASP A 8 2.37 15.37 0.11
C ASP A 8 1.04 15.53 0.88
N THR A 9 0.72 14.57 1.73
CA THR A 9 -0.44 14.64 2.62
C THR A 9 0.02 14.99 4.02
N TYR A 10 -0.30 16.19 4.52
CA TYR A 10 0.31 16.73 5.75
C TYR A 10 -0.58 16.61 6.99
N LYS A 11 -1.90 16.71 6.82
CA LYS A 11 -2.84 16.63 7.96
C LYS A 11 -3.10 15.17 8.34
N ASN A 12 -2.73 14.83 9.57
CA ASN A 12 -2.99 13.50 10.16
C ASN A 12 -2.45 12.32 9.33
N PHE A 13 -1.29 12.50 8.66
CA PHE A 13 -0.69 11.43 7.88
C PHE A 13 -0.26 10.27 8.78
N ASN A 14 -0.75 9.07 8.48
CA ASN A 14 -0.50 7.88 9.28
C ASN A 14 0.61 7.02 8.66
N HIS A 15 1.86 7.28 9.08
CA HIS A 15 3.03 6.51 8.64
C HIS A 15 2.93 5.02 8.99
N THR A 16 2.31 4.69 10.13
CA THR A 16 2.11 3.30 10.56
C THR A 16 1.25 2.53 9.55
N ASN A 17 0.15 3.11 9.10
CA ASN A 17 -0.71 2.48 8.11
C ASN A 17 0.01 2.33 6.76
N LEU A 18 0.75 3.34 6.31
CA LEU A 18 1.54 3.25 5.09
C LEU A 18 2.57 2.11 5.17
N ILE A 19 3.33 2.00 6.27
CA ILE A 19 4.32 0.92 6.45
C ILE A 19 3.64 -0.44 6.48
N LYS A 20 2.50 -0.59 7.17
CA LYS A 20 1.71 -1.83 7.17
C LYS A 20 1.28 -2.22 5.74
N SER A 21 0.79 -1.27 4.95
CA SER A 21 0.39 -1.51 3.57
C SER A 21 1.56 -1.94 2.70
N ILE A 22 2.73 -1.29 2.84
CA ILE A 22 3.98 -1.66 2.15
C ILE A 22 4.41 -3.08 2.52
N THR A 23 4.35 -3.44 3.82
CA THR A 23 4.71 -4.78 4.30
C THR A 23 3.74 -5.84 3.77
N ARG A 24 2.42 -5.58 3.82
CA ARG A 24 1.40 -6.48 3.26
C ARG A 24 1.56 -6.67 1.75
N ALA A 25 1.93 -5.60 1.04
CA ALA A 25 2.21 -5.63 -0.39
C ALA A 25 3.57 -6.26 -0.73
N GLN A 26 4.35 -6.65 0.28
CA GLN A 26 5.71 -7.20 0.12
C GLN A 26 6.62 -6.32 -0.75
N LEU A 27 6.42 -4.98 -0.66
CA LEU A 27 7.22 -4.03 -1.42
C LEU A 27 8.52 -3.71 -0.67
N PRO A 28 9.69 -3.75 -1.34
CA PRO A 28 10.99 -3.50 -0.72
C PRO A 28 11.26 -1.99 -0.58
N PHE A 29 10.32 -1.28 0.03
CA PHE A 29 10.40 0.16 0.17
C PHE A 29 10.86 0.59 1.56
N VAL A 30 11.57 1.70 1.62
CA VAL A 30 11.94 2.40 2.85
C VAL A 30 11.12 3.67 2.96
N VAL A 31 10.42 3.83 4.08
CA VAL A 31 9.59 5.02 4.34
C VAL A 31 10.39 6.02 5.15
N CYS A 32 10.55 7.23 4.62
CA CYS A 32 11.10 8.37 5.34
C CYS A 32 10.01 9.42 5.56
N ARG A 33 10.00 10.03 6.74
CA ARG A 33 9.18 11.21 6.98
C ARG A 33 9.66 12.37 6.10
N SER A 34 8.76 13.09 5.42
CA SER A 34 9.10 14.32 4.73
C SER A 34 9.19 15.50 5.69
N LYS A 35 9.81 16.62 5.29
CA LYS A 35 9.92 17.83 6.11
C LYS A 35 8.56 18.33 6.58
N SER A 36 7.56 18.27 5.74
CA SER A 36 6.20 18.78 5.97
C SER A 36 5.28 17.80 6.72
N GLY A 37 5.78 16.59 7.05
CA GLY A 37 5.01 15.57 7.79
C GLY A 37 4.35 14.50 6.93
N GLY A 38 4.44 14.58 5.59
CA GLY A 38 4.09 13.50 4.67
C GLY A 38 5.18 12.43 4.62
N ALA A 39 5.28 11.69 3.52
CA ALA A 39 6.25 10.62 3.38
C ALA A 39 6.98 10.63 2.03
N HIS A 40 8.27 10.34 2.07
CA HIS A 40 9.06 9.92 0.93
C HIS A 40 9.24 8.40 0.99
N VAL A 41 8.72 7.68 0.02
CA VAL A 41 8.81 6.22 -0.06
C VAL A 41 9.87 5.86 -1.09
N TYR A 42 11.02 5.42 -0.60
CA TYR A 42 12.17 5.12 -1.45
C TYR A 42 12.21 3.66 -1.88
N CYS A 43 12.58 3.45 -3.14
CA CYS A 43 13.00 2.17 -3.70
C CYS A 43 14.45 2.28 -4.16
N PHE A 44 15.29 1.35 -3.72
CA PHE A 44 16.74 1.39 -4.00
C PHE A 44 17.17 0.24 -4.90
N PHE A 45 18.24 0.48 -5.67
CA PHE A 45 18.82 -0.48 -6.60
C PHE A 45 20.34 -0.49 -6.52
N LYS A 46 20.93 -1.68 -6.44
CA LYS A 46 22.39 -1.88 -6.49
C LYS A 46 22.97 -1.44 -7.85
N ASN A 47 22.23 -1.71 -8.92
CA ASN A 47 22.59 -1.31 -10.28
C ASN A 47 21.69 -0.18 -10.80
N ALA A 48 22.18 0.57 -11.79
CA ALA A 48 21.38 1.60 -12.44
C ALA A 48 20.23 0.97 -13.23
N VAL A 49 19.02 1.53 -13.08
CA VAL A 49 17.80 1.12 -13.80
C VAL A 49 17.30 2.27 -14.68
N LYS A 50 16.55 1.93 -15.73
CA LYS A 50 15.97 2.95 -16.63
C LYS A 50 14.87 3.73 -15.91
N ALA A 51 14.94 5.06 -15.93
CA ALA A 51 13.98 5.95 -15.27
C ALA A 51 12.54 5.69 -15.71
N LYS A 52 12.30 5.44 -17.01
CA LYS A 52 10.97 5.14 -17.55
C LYS A 52 10.34 3.89 -16.94
N ASP A 53 11.11 2.82 -16.78
CA ASP A 53 10.63 1.55 -16.27
C ASP A 53 10.36 1.68 -14.75
N LEU A 54 11.25 2.36 -14.04
CA LEU A 54 11.08 2.66 -12.62
C LEU A 54 9.84 3.52 -12.36
N GLN A 55 9.63 4.59 -13.13
CA GLN A 55 8.41 5.41 -13.01
C GLN A 55 7.14 4.60 -13.19
N LYS A 56 7.11 3.68 -14.16
CA LYS A 56 5.95 2.81 -14.39
C LYS A 56 5.66 1.95 -13.16
N LYS A 57 6.67 1.30 -12.61
CA LYS A 57 6.54 0.46 -11.41
C LYS A 57 6.13 1.26 -10.16
N LEU A 58 6.74 2.43 -9.94
CA LEU A 58 6.41 3.29 -8.82
C LEU A 58 4.99 3.87 -8.92
N LYS A 59 4.50 4.20 -10.12
CA LYS A 59 3.09 4.61 -10.32
C LYS A 59 2.12 3.48 -9.98
N GLN A 60 2.43 2.25 -10.37
CA GLN A 60 1.63 1.08 -10.01
C GLN A 60 1.61 0.88 -8.49
N ALA A 61 2.78 0.94 -7.84
CA ALA A 61 2.90 0.81 -6.39
C ALA A 61 2.18 1.95 -5.66
N SER A 62 2.32 3.19 -6.11
CA SER A 62 1.65 4.35 -5.54
C SER A 62 0.12 4.21 -5.60
N ALA A 63 -0.42 3.78 -6.75
CA ALA A 63 -1.85 3.51 -6.89
C ALA A 63 -2.33 2.38 -5.98
N LEU A 64 -1.55 1.28 -5.87
CA LEU A 64 -1.83 0.16 -4.99
C LEU A 64 -1.89 0.58 -3.52
N LEU A 65 -0.97 1.47 -3.10
CA LEU A 65 -0.91 2.02 -1.76
C LEU A 65 -1.96 3.11 -1.48
N GLY A 66 -2.83 3.44 -2.46
CA GLY A 66 -3.89 4.44 -2.31
C GLY A 66 -3.47 5.88 -2.60
N TYR A 67 -2.26 6.10 -3.14
CA TYR A 67 -1.68 7.44 -3.40
C TYR A 67 -1.44 7.67 -4.90
N LYS A 68 -2.43 7.39 -5.75
CA LYS A 68 -2.32 7.45 -7.22
C LYS A 68 -1.84 8.80 -7.78
N ASP A 69 -2.10 9.89 -7.05
CA ASP A 69 -1.77 11.26 -7.44
C ASP A 69 -0.44 11.75 -6.85
N ALA A 70 0.28 10.91 -6.10
CA ALA A 70 1.58 11.26 -5.53
C ALA A 70 2.64 11.49 -6.62
N GLU A 71 3.56 12.40 -6.36
CA GLU A 71 4.67 12.67 -7.27
C GLU A 71 5.67 11.50 -7.30
N ILE A 72 6.16 11.18 -8.50
CA ILE A 72 7.13 10.09 -8.70
C ILE A 72 8.46 10.63 -9.16
N PHE A 73 9.52 10.23 -8.48
CA PHE A 73 10.90 10.55 -8.86
C PHE A 73 11.67 9.30 -9.33
N PRO A 74 12.52 9.42 -10.37
CA PRO A 74 12.80 10.63 -11.16
C PRO A 74 11.56 11.09 -11.95
N LYS A 75 11.37 12.42 -12.11
CA LYS A 75 10.26 12.99 -12.92
C LYS A 75 10.54 12.86 -14.43
N GLN A 76 11.80 12.93 -14.83
CA GLN A 76 12.21 12.84 -16.22
C GLN A 76 12.59 11.41 -16.61
N ASN A 77 12.11 10.97 -17.75
CA ASN A 77 12.53 9.69 -18.35
C ASN A 77 13.94 9.75 -18.93
N LYS A 78 14.37 10.94 -19.35
CA LYS A 78 15.64 11.19 -20.03
C LYS A 78 16.07 12.63 -19.77
N LEU A 79 17.35 12.83 -19.54
CA LEU A 79 17.96 14.15 -19.45
C LEU A 79 18.76 14.41 -20.73
N LEU A 80 18.66 15.62 -21.27
CA LEU A 80 19.54 16.09 -22.32
C LEU A 80 20.85 16.58 -21.71
N ARG A 81 21.91 16.64 -22.54
CA ARG A 81 23.22 17.13 -22.09
C ARG A 81 23.10 18.54 -21.51
N GLY A 82 23.60 18.72 -20.28
CA GLY A 82 23.56 20.00 -19.57
C GLY A 82 22.25 20.27 -18.80
N GLN A 83 21.26 19.38 -18.84
CA GLN A 83 20.06 19.50 -18.00
C GLN A 83 20.27 18.85 -16.64
N THR A 84 19.71 19.47 -15.61
CA THR A 84 19.62 18.92 -14.27
C THR A 84 18.24 18.30 -14.05
N GLY A 85 18.18 17.12 -13.47
CA GLY A 85 16.92 16.46 -13.10
C GLY A 85 16.22 17.17 -11.94
N ASN A 86 14.95 16.83 -11.73
CA ASN A 86 14.25 17.22 -10.50
C ASN A 86 14.89 16.50 -9.30
N TYR A 87 14.85 17.15 -8.16
CA TYR A 87 15.39 16.61 -6.91
C TYR A 87 14.25 16.38 -5.89
N VAL A 88 14.50 15.49 -4.98
CA VAL A 88 13.74 15.30 -3.75
C VAL A 88 14.68 15.56 -2.58
N ASN A 89 14.16 16.09 -1.48
CA ASN A 89 14.98 16.37 -0.31
C ASN A 89 15.53 15.07 0.28
N ALA A 90 16.85 14.97 0.42
CA ALA A 90 17.51 13.80 0.98
C ALA A 90 17.08 13.54 2.43
N PRO A 91 16.91 12.27 2.84
CA PRO A 91 16.76 11.92 4.24
C PRO A 91 18.06 12.23 4.99
N TYR A 92 17.93 12.44 6.31
CA TYR A 92 19.06 12.75 7.22
C TYR A 92 19.89 13.99 6.87
N PHE A 93 19.37 14.88 6.04
CA PHE A 93 19.99 16.18 5.83
C PHE A 93 19.87 17.01 7.12
N ASP A 94 20.97 17.59 7.60
CA ASP A 94 21.09 18.24 8.90
C ASP A 94 20.79 17.27 10.08
N GLU A 95 21.73 16.37 10.32
CA GLU A 95 21.61 15.26 11.28
C GLU A 95 21.18 15.72 12.69
N LYS A 96 21.65 16.89 13.14
CA LYS A 96 21.35 17.42 14.50
C LYS A 96 19.89 17.85 14.69
N ASN A 97 19.24 18.32 13.60
CA ASN A 97 17.85 18.80 13.61
C ASN A 97 16.99 18.05 12.58
N CYS A 98 17.34 16.81 12.27
CA CYS A 98 16.76 16.07 11.19
C CYS A 98 15.26 15.81 11.42
N GLN A 99 14.42 16.31 10.52
CA GLN A 99 12.98 16.02 10.47
C GLN A 99 12.64 14.97 9.40
N ARG A 100 13.65 14.59 8.58
CA ARG A 100 13.53 13.65 7.46
C ARG A 100 14.31 12.37 7.78
N TYR A 101 13.70 11.53 8.56
CA TYR A 101 14.28 10.28 9.05
C TYR A 101 13.48 9.09 8.55
N ALA A 102 14.12 7.93 8.42
CA ALA A 102 13.46 6.68 8.08
C ALA A 102 12.68 6.13 9.27
N LEU A 103 11.63 5.42 8.93
CA LEU A 103 10.67 4.85 9.87
C LEU A 103 10.53 3.35 9.62
N LYS A 104 10.45 2.57 10.68
CA LYS A 104 10.19 1.12 10.67
C LYS A 104 9.14 0.77 11.72
N LEU A 105 8.35 -0.26 11.46
CA LEU A 105 7.50 -0.88 12.46
C LEU A 105 8.20 -2.09 13.06
N ASP A 106 8.24 -2.13 14.38
CA ASP A 106 8.67 -3.29 15.14
C ASP A 106 7.61 -3.69 16.19
N SER A 107 7.94 -4.61 17.09
CA SER A 107 7.03 -5.09 18.14
C SER A 107 6.64 -4.00 19.16
N SER A 108 7.43 -2.92 19.28
CA SER A 108 7.17 -1.79 20.19
C SER A 108 6.36 -0.66 19.51
N GLY A 109 6.16 -0.73 18.18
CA GLY A 109 5.42 0.25 17.40
C GLY A 109 6.25 0.95 16.34
N LEU A 110 5.96 2.23 16.07
CA LEU A 110 6.66 3.03 15.08
C LEU A 110 7.99 3.53 15.63
N LYS A 111 9.09 3.06 15.03
CA LYS A 111 10.47 3.42 15.38
C LYS A 111 11.05 4.40 14.37
N ILE A 112 11.77 5.42 14.86
CA ILE A 112 12.65 6.27 14.08
C ILE A 112 13.99 5.56 13.99
N LEU A 113 14.50 5.37 12.77
CA LEU A 113 15.81 4.77 12.54
C LEU A 113 16.93 5.81 12.69
N SER A 114 18.08 5.39 13.21
CA SER A 114 19.33 6.13 13.08
C SER A 114 19.82 6.09 11.62
N LEU A 115 20.81 6.91 11.27
CA LEU A 115 21.42 6.88 9.95
C LEU A 115 22.04 5.50 9.64
N GLU A 116 22.68 4.86 10.62
CA GLU A 116 23.24 3.53 10.49
C GLU A 116 22.16 2.47 10.24
N GLU A 117 21.07 2.49 11.01
CA GLU A 117 19.95 1.60 10.81
C GLU A 117 19.25 1.81 9.45
N PHE A 118 19.20 3.05 8.96
CA PHE A 118 18.73 3.35 7.62
C PHE A 118 19.63 2.73 6.53
N TYR A 119 20.95 2.77 6.70
CA TYR A 119 21.87 2.09 5.77
C TYR A 119 21.66 0.58 5.79
N ASN A 120 21.43 -0.03 6.95
CA ASN A 120 21.11 -1.45 7.04
C ASN A 120 19.81 -1.80 6.31
N GLU A 121 18.74 -0.99 6.46
CA GLU A 121 17.49 -1.13 5.70
C GLU A 121 17.71 -0.96 4.19
N TYR A 122 18.54 -0.02 3.80
CA TYR A 122 18.93 0.16 2.40
C TYR A 122 19.63 -1.09 1.83
N GLU A 123 20.64 -1.62 2.51
CA GLU A 123 21.37 -2.80 2.06
C GLU A 123 20.46 -4.05 1.96
N GLU A 124 19.57 -4.23 2.93
CA GLU A 124 18.62 -5.34 2.97
C GLU A 124 17.62 -5.27 1.82
N LYS A 125 17.09 -4.08 1.53
CA LYS A 125 15.97 -3.88 0.59
C LYS A 125 16.40 -3.50 -0.82
N ALA A 126 17.67 -3.18 -1.06
CA ALA A 126 18.17 -2.76 -2.37
C ALA A 126 18.08 -3.90 -3.40
N LEU A 127 17.32 -3.68 -4.45
CA LEU A 127 17.09 -4.61 -5.55
C LEU A 127 18.27 -4.62 -6.53
N THR A 128 18.45 -5.71 -7.27
CA THR A 128 19.52 -5.81 -8.28
C THR A 128 19.08 -5.22 -9.62
N LYS A 129 17.85 -5.47 -10.02
CA LYS A 129 17.27 -5.04 -11.31
C LYS A 129 15.80 -4.64 -11.16
N ILE A 130 15.26 -3.97 -12.17
CA ILE A 130 13.88 -3.45 -12.14
C ILE A 130 12.81 -4.57 -12.09
N ASP A 131 13.10 -5.75 -12.66
CA ASP A 131 12.18 -6.87 -12.65
C ASP A 131 11.98 -7.45 -11.24
N ASP A 132 12.97 -7.28 -10.36
CA ASP A 132 12.88 -7.70 -8.96
C ASP A 132 11.85 -6.87 -8.17
N LEU A 133 11.51 -5.66 -8.66
CA LEU A 133 10.40 -4.88 -8.11
C LEU A 133 9.07 -5.45 -8.63
N ASN A 134 8.55 -6.41 -7.89
CA ASN A 134 7.27 -7.03 -8.20
C ASN A 134 6.13 -6.24 -7.53
N VAL A 135 5.32 -5.55 -8.33
CA VAL A 135 4.12 -4.84 -7.88
C VAL A 135 2.90 -5.67 -8.27
N GLN A 136 2.43 -6.48 -7.35
CA GLN A 136 1.23 -7.31 -7.54
C GLN A 136 0.01 -6.49 -7.13
N THR A 137 -1.01 -6.46 -7.98
CA THR A 137 -2.26 -5.72 -7.71
C THR A 137 -3.38 -6.62 -7.18
N ASP A 138 -3.16 -7.92 -7.15
CA ASP A 138 -4.12 -8.96 -6.76
C ASP A 138 -3.64 -9.83 -5.59
N ILE A 139 -2.86 -9.22 -4.68
CA ILE A 139 -2.18 -9.92 -3.58
C ILE A 139 -3.17 -10.56 -2.59
N ILE A 140 -4.26 -9.86 -2.27
CA ILE A 140 -5.22 -10.31 -1.25
C ILE A 140 -6.32 -11.13 -1.89
N PHE A 141 -6.83 -10.68 -3.03
CA PHE A 141 -7.89 -11.36 -3.77
C PHE A 141 -7.37 -11.72 -5.18
N PRO A 142 -6.76 -12.89 -5.38
CA PRO A 142 -6.38 -13.36 -6.70
C PRO A 142 -7.59 -13.36 -7.65
N LYS A 143 -7.45 -12.70 -8.82
CA LYS A 143 -8.55 -12.46 -9.79
C LYS A 143 -9.68 -11.55 -9.29
N GLY A 144 -9.56 -10.96 -8.10
CA GLY A 144 -10.52 -9.98 -7.58
C GLY A 144 -10.35 -8.59 -8.21
N PRO A 145 -11.37 -7.71 -8.07
CA PRO A 145 -11.29 -6.34 -8.55
C PRO A 145 -10.12 -5.58 -7.91
N PRO A 146 -9.34 -4.80 -8.68
CA PRO A 146 -8.20 -4.03 -8.13
C PRO A 146 -8.60 -3.07 -6.99
N CYS A 147 -9.82 -2.52 -7.01
CA CYS A 147 -10.33 -1.65 -5.96
C CYS A 147 -10.50 -2.40 -4.62
N ASN A 148 -10.95 -3.65 -4.62
CA ASN A 148 -11.06 -4.46 -3.41
C ASN A 148 -9.67 -4.78 -2.85
N ASN A 149 -8.71 -5.13 -3.70
CA ASN A 149 -7.32 -5.35 -3.28
C ASN A 149 -6.71 -4.08 -2.66
N CYS A 150 -6.94 -2.92 -3.26
CA CYS A 150 -6.46 -1.64 -2.73
C CYS A 150 -7.05 -1.34 -1.34
N ILE A 151 -8.38 -1.51 -1.16
CA ILE A 151 -9.04 -1.26 0.13
C ILE A 151 -8.57 -2.28 1.18
N ALA A 152 -8.54 -3.58 0.83
CA ALA A 152 -8.09 -4.62 1.75
C ALA A 152 -6.63 -4.43 2.20
N LEU A 153 -5.77 -3.95 1.30
CA LEU A 153 -4.37 -3.68 1.60
C LEU A 153 -4.21 -2.52 2.60
N ASN A 154 -4.99 -1.45 2.42
CA ASN A 154 -4.85 -0.22 3.19
C ASN A 154 -5.71 -0.19 4.47
N GLY A 155 -6.60 -1.18 4.64
CA GLY A 155 -7.62 -1.21 5.68
C GLY A 155 -8.88 -0.45 5.26
N CYS A 156 -10.03 -0.87 5.79
CA CYS A 156 -11.30 -0.25 5.51
C CYS A 156 -11.84 0.45 6.77
N SER A 157 -11.94 1.78 6.71
CA SER A 157 -12.48 2.59 7.80
C SER A 157 -14.00 2.44 7.97
N GLU A 158 -14.52 2.86 9.11
CA GLU A 158 -15.91 2.70 9.51
C GLU A 158 -16.94 3.16 8.45
N GLY A 159 -16.72 4.27 7.76
CA GLY A 159 -17.64 4.80 6.76
C GLY A 159 -17.71 4.02 5.45
N GLY A 160 -16.70 3.15 5.16
CA GLY A 160 -16.58 2.40 3.90
C GLY A 160 -16.88 0.90 4.01
N ARG A 161 -16.92 0.35 5.22
CA ARG A 161 -16.91 -1.09 5.48
C ARG A 161 -18.07 -1.87 4.85
N ASN A 162 -19.30 -1.35 4.91
CA ASN A 162 -20.46 -2.00 4.32
C ASN A 162 -20.33 -2.13 2.79
N ASN A 163 -19.89 -1.07 2.12
CA ASN A 163 -19.70 -1.07 0.68
C ASN A 163 -18.53 -1.99 0.26
N PHE A 164 -17.43 -1.96 1.01
CA PHE A 164 -16.30 -2.85 0.78
C PHE A 164 -16.70 -4.32 0.92
N LEU A 165 -17.36 -4.70 2.03
CA LEU A 165 -17.78 -6.07 2.27
C LEU A 165 -18.88 -6.53 1.30
N PHE A 166 -19.77 -5.64 0.87
CA PHE A 166 -20.73 -5.96 -0.19
C PHE A 166 -20.02 -6.29 -1.51
N ASN A 167 -19.02 -5.49 -1.89
CA ASN A 167 -18.24 -5.76 -3.10
C ASN A 167 -17.43 -7.07 -2.99
N CYS A 168 -16.89 -7.38 -1.81
CA CYS A 168 -16.26 -8.68 -1.54
C CYS A 168 -17.25 -9.82 -1.63
N ALA A 169 -18.45 -9.67 -1.07
CA ALA A 169 -19.51 -10.67 -1.16
C ALA A 169 -19.93 -10.96 -2.61
N VAL A 170 -20.09 -9.92 -3.45
CA VAL A 170 -20.37 -10.09 -4.89
C VAL A 170 -19.22 -10.82 -5.60
N MET A 171 -17.98 -10.50 -5.25
CA MET A 171 -16.80 -11.18 -5.80
C MET A 171 -16.78 -12.66 -5.40
N LEU A 172 -16.95 -12.96 -4.12
CA LEU A 172 -16.95 -14.34 -3.59
C LEU A 172 -18.07 -15.16 -4.23
N LYS A 173 -19.29 -14.62 -4.33
CA LYS A 173 -20.39 -15.30 -5.01
C LYS A 173 -20.02 -15.72 -6.44
N ARG A 174 -19.37 -14.83 -7.21
CA ARG A 174 -18.94 -15.14 -8.58
C ARG A 174 -17.83 -16.19 -8.62
N MET A 175 -16.94 -16.17 -7.64
CA MET A 175 -15.83 -17.14 -7.57
C MET A 175 -16.32 -18.54 -7.20
N HIS A 176 -17.39 -18.65 -6.39
CA HIS A 176 -17.96 -19.90 -5.90
C HIS A 176 -19.25 -20.31 -6.64
N GLU A 177 -19.62 -19.63 -7.72
CA GLU A 177 -20.86 -19.87 -8.46
C GLU A 177 -20.98 -21.32 -8.97
N GLU A 178 -19.87 -21.94 -9.33
CA GLU A 178 -19.81 -23.33 -9.80
C GLU A 178 -19.67 -24.34 -8.65
N SER A 179 -19.03 -23.99 -7.54
CA SER A 179 -18.76 -24.92 -6.43
C SER A 179 -19.91 -25.08 -5.45
N LYS A 180 -20.86 -24.15 -5.42
CA LYS A 180 -21.94 -24.04 -4.42
C LYS A 180 -21.46 -24.04 -2.96
N GLU A 181 -20.18 -23.72 -2.73
CA GLU A 181 -19.59 -23.61 -1.41
C GLU A 181 -20.14 -22.39 -0.66
N ASP A 182 -20.25 -22.54 0.66
CA ASP A 182 -20.64 -21.43 1.53
C ASP A 182 -19.45 -20.49 1.75
N TRP A 183 -19.41 -19.41 0.99
CA TRP A 183 -18.37 -18.38 1.09
C TRP A 183 -18.59 -17.38 2.24
N LEU A 184 -19.59 -17.60 3.10
CA LEU A 184 -19.84 -16.76 4.27
C LEU A 184 -18.65 -16.79 5.25
N MET A 185 -17.99 -17.94 5.38
CA MET A 185 -16.76 -18.07 6.19
C MET A 185 -15.66 -17.15 5.67
N GLU A 186 -15.41 -17.14 4.37
CA GLU A 186 -14.42 -16.25 3.76
C GLU A 186 -14.79 -14.77 3.93
N LEU A 187 -16.07 -14.42 3.84
CA LEU A 187 -16.52 -13.06 4.08
C LEU A 187 -16.29 -12.62 5.54
N ARG A 188 -16.44 -13.55 6.51
CA ARG A 188 -16.10 -13.32 7.93
C ARG A 188 -14.62 -13.07 8.11
N GLU A 189 -13.78 -13.86 7.46
CA GLU A 189 -12.31 -13.69 7.51
C GLU A 189 -11.89 -12.34 6.92
N ILE A 190 -12.47 -11.94 5.79
CA ILE A 190 -12.23 -10.62 5.18
C ILE A 190 -12.64 -9.50 6.15
N ASN A 191 -13.80 -9.62 6.80
CA ASN A 191 -14.29 -8.66 7.77
C ASN A 191 -13.31 -8.51 8.96
N GLN A 192 -12.77 -9.60 9.48
CA GLN A 192 -11.85 -9.58 10.61
C GLN A 192 -10.45 -9.05 10.23
N ASN A 193 -9.96 -9.42 9.04
CA ASN A 193 -8.57 -9.17 8.68
C ASN A 193 -8.34 -7.82 7.97
N HIS A 194 -9.39 -7.26 7.32
CA HIS A 194 -9.24 -6.11 6.41
C HIS A 194 -10.15 -4.93 6.73
N VAL A 195 -10.96 -5.02 7.78
CA VAL A 195 -11.82 -3.93 8.26
C VAL A 195 -11.31 -3.45 9.62
N ASP A 196 -11.05 -2.15 9.76
CA ASP A 196 -10.46 -1.59 10.99
C ASP A 196 -11.38 -1.78 12.22
N THR A 197 -12.70 -1.69 12.01
CA THR A 197 -13.73 -2.00 12.99
C THR A 197 -14.70 -2.97 12.36
N PRO A 198 -14.53 -4.29 12.55
CA PRO A 198 -15.34 -5.30 11.90
C PRO A 198 -16.85 -5.11 12.13
N LEU A 199 -17.65 -5.43 11.12
CA LEU A 199 -19.10 -5.50 11.25
C LEU A 199 -19.48 -6.65 12.19
N ASN A 200 -20.59 -6.49 12.92
CA ASN A 200 -21.15 -7.58 13.70
C ASN A 200 -21.81 -8.63 12.79
N GLU A 201 -22.11 -9.80 13.36
CA GLU A 201 -22.61 -10.94 12.61
C GLU A 201 -24.00 -10.67 11.95
N VAL A 202 -24.84 -9.84 12.56
CA VAL A 202 -26.14 -9.48 12.00
C VAL A 202 -25.99 -8.64 10.74
N GLU A 203 -25.09 -7.66 10.77
CA GLU A 203 -24.81 -6.81 9.61
C GLU A 203 -24.16 -7.61 8.48
N LEU A 204 -23.23 -8.50 8.81
CA LEU A 204 -22.54 -9.35 7.84
C LEU A 204 -23.51 -10.35 7.17
N SER A 205 -24.39 -10.97 7.95
CA SER A 205 -25.43 -11.87 7.44
C SER A 205 -26.43 -11.15 6.53
N ARG A 206 -26.76 -9.89 6.80
CA ARG A 206 -27.59 -9.08 5.88
C ARG A 206 -26.90 -8.83 4.55
N ILE A 207 -25.60 -8.54 4.54
CA ILE A 207 -24.81 -8.39 3.30
C ILE A 207 -24.85 -9.72 2.53
N TYR A 208 -24.57 -10.83 3.20
CA TYR A 208 -24.59 -12.15 2.59
C TYR A 208 -25.96 -12.46 1.97
N ALA A 209 -27.05 -12.29 2.72
CA ALA A 209 -28.41 -12.52 2.26
C ALA A 209 -28.80 -11.63 1.06
N SER A 210 -28.38 -10.36 1.06
CA SER A 210 -28.65 -9.44 -0.03
C SER A 210 -27.99 -9.86 -1.35
N VAL A 211 -26.81 -10.46 -1.28
CA VAL A 211 -26.06 -10.91 -2.45
C VAL A 211 -26.52 -12.30 -2.92
N THR A 212 -26.88 -13.19 -2.01
CA THR A 212 -27.38 -14.54 -2.35
C THR A 212 -28.82 -14.52 -2.86
N GLY A 213 -29.58 -13.46 -2.60
CA GLY A 213 -31.01 -13.39 -2.92
C GLY A 213 -31.92 -14.16 -1.91
N HIS A 214 -31.32 -14.65 -0.84
CA HIS A 214 -32.06 -15.28 0.28
C HIS A 214 -32.42 -14.23 1.32
N MET A 215 -33.30 -13.31 0.96
CA MET A 215 -34.07 -12.59 1.97
C MET A 215 -35.20 -13.52 2.42
N GLU A 216 -34.95 -14.31 3.45
CA GLU A 216 -36.05 -14.90 4.20
C GLU A 216 -36.91 -13.74 4.72
N HIS A 217 -38.14 -13.68 4.26
CA HIS A 217 -39.16 -12.82 4.83
C HIS A 217 -39.36 -13.27 6.29
N GLN A 218 -38.61 -12.69 7.20
CA GLN A 218 -38.98 -12.74 8.62
C GLN A 218 -40.23 -11.86 8.77
N LYS A 219 -41.37 -12.55 8.86
CA LYS A 219 -42.64 -12.00 9.35
C LYS A 219 -42.54 -11.76 10.86
#